data_7ebd04fd276f7b27c158a77bd3a37e34
#
_entry.id   7ebd04fd276f7b27c158a77bd3a37e34
#
_cell.length_a   1.000
_cell.length_b   1.000
_cell.length_c   1.000
_cell.angle_alpha   90.00
_cell.angle_beta   90.00
_cell.angle_gamma   90.00
#
_symmetry.space_group_name_H-M   'P 1'
#
loop_
_entity.id
_entity.type
_entity.pdbx_description
1 polymer ?
#
loop_
_entity_poly.entity_id
_entity_poly.type
_entity_poly.pdbx_seq_one_letter_code
_entity_poly.pdbx_strand_id
1 'polypeptide(L)'
;LPIYILRHDNSIGVTDPIYPAYIDSNVSCGRAGTLEKDGKWSNVVYMPCRIENNFIPEIPKQRIDIIYLCYPNNPTGAVLSKSELKKWVNYAIENDALIIFDAAYERYIQDPDIPHSIYEIKGAKKVAIEFRSFSKTAGFTGVRCGYMVIPKEVTAATLEGKRIPLNKLWLRRQSTKFNGVSYITQRGAEAIYTPEGKEQVKAMVQYYMDNARIMKKMLSKTGIQFFGGE
;
A
#
# COMPACT_ATOMS: atom_id res chain seq x y z
N LEU A 1 -2.84 -1.01 12.14
CA LEU A 1 -2.07 -1.78 11.15
C LEU A 1 -1.88 -3.22 11.63
N PRO A 2 -1.91 -4.24 10.75
CA PRO A 2 -1.72 -5.66 11.14
C PRO A 2 -0.32 -5.95 11.69
N ILE A 3 0.63 -5.04 11.52
CA ILE A 3 2.00 -5.15 12.01
C ILE A 3 2.14 -5.44 13.52
N TYR A 4 1.13 -5.07 14.32
CA TYR A 4 1.14 -5.36 15.77
C TYR A 4 0.96 -6.84 16.11
N ILE A 5 0.67 -7.69 15.14
CA ILE A 5 0.56 -9.14 15.30
C ILE A 5 1.75 -9.90 14.71
N LEU A 6 2.75 -9.17 14.20
CA LEU A 6 3.97 -9.72 13.63
C LEU A 6 5.13 -9.60 14.63
N ARG A 7 6.20 -10.34 14.40
CA ARG A 7 7.38 -10.37 15.27
C ARG A 7 8.17 -9.08 15.22
N HIS A 8 8.85 -8.76 16.31
CA HIS A 8 9.67 -7.54 16.42
C HIS A 8 10.97 -7.63 15.61
N ASP A 9 11.47 -8.84 15.37
CA ASP A 9 12.69 -9.11 14.61
C ASP A 9 12.51 -9.24 13.09
N ASN A 10 11.26 -9.12 12.60
CA ASN A 10 11.02 -9.12 11.17
C ASN A 10 11.67 -7.91 10.48
N SER A 11 12.39 -8.17 9.41
CA SER A 11 12.96 -7.13 8.54
C SER A 11 11.88 -6.48 7.68
N ILE A 12 12.08 -5.19 7.36
CA ILE A 12 11.09 -4.38 6.65
C ILE A 12 11.69 -3.88 5.34
N GLY A 13 10.98 -4.06 4.23
CA GLY A 13 11.30 -3.42 2.95
C GLY A 13 10.32 -2.31 2.63
N VAL A 14 10.85 -1.16 2.25
CA VAL A 14 10.09 0.01 1.83
C VAL A 14 10.68 0.59 0.55
N THR A 15 9.86 1.15 -0.32
CA THR A 15 10.36 1.99 -1.42
C THR A 15 10.96 3.28 -0.87
N ASP A 16 11.89 3.90 -1.58
CA ASP A 16 12.51 5.17 -1.20
C ASP A 16 12.50 6.11 -2.42
N PRO A 17 11.66 7.15 -2.41
CA PRO A 17 10.82 7.68 -1.32
C PRO A 17 9.53 6.86 -1.05
N ILE A 18 8.98 7.02 0.16
CA ILE A 18 7.75 6.35 0.60
C ILE A 18 6.92 7.24 1.54
N TYR A 19 5.66 6.88 1.71
CA TYR A 19 4.81 7.48 2.74
C TYR A 19 5.35 7.18 4.15
N PRO A 20 5.74 8.20 4.94
CA PRO A 20 6.50 8.03 6.18
C PRO A 20 5.84 7.13 7.22
N ALA A 21 4.50 7.09 7.25
CA ALA A 21 3.76 6.32 8.25
C ALA A 21 4.07 4.82 8.26
N TYR A 22 4.61 4.25 7.17
CA TYR A 22 5.01 2.85 7.16
C TYR A 22 6.25 2.63 8.03
N ILE A 23 7.24 3.53 7.94
CA ILE A 23 8.42 3.50 8.81
C ILE A 23 8.00 3.82 10.25
N ASP A 24 7.28 4.94 10.47
CA ASP A 24 6.89 5.39 11.81
C ASP A 24 6.10 4.34 12.59
N SER A 25 5.21 3.61 11.92
CA SER A 25 4.45 2.54 12.55
C SER A 25 5.32 1.35 12.96
N ASN A 26 6.39 1.06 12.24
CA ASN A 26 7.35 0.03 12.60
C ASN A 26 8.32 0.49 13.69
N VAL A 27 8.71 1.77 13.70
CA VAL A 27 9.44 2.39 14.82
C VAL A 27 8.61 2.29 16.11
N SER A 28 7.33 2.68 16.06
CA SER A 28 6.41 2.60 17.20
C SER A 28 6.21 1.17 17.73
N CYS A 29 6.43 0.16 16.90
CA CYS A 29 6.38 -1.26 17.28
C CYS A 29 7.73 -1.83 17.69
N GLY A 30 8.80 -1.03 17.74
CA GLY A 30 10.15 -1.48 18.08
C GLY A 30 10.79 -2.41 17.03
N ARG A 31 10.32 -2.36 15.76
CA ARG A 31 10.80 -3.26 14.70
C ARG A 31 11.85 -2.63 13.78
N ALA A 32 11.93 -1.32 13.76
CA ALA A 32 12.80 -0.60 12.82
C ALA A 32 14.31 -0.71 13.15
N GLY A 33 14.67 -1.22 14.33
CA GLY A 33 16.07 -1.25 14.79
C GLY A 33 16.50 0.09 15.37
N THR A 34 17.76 0.46 15.17
CA THR A 34 18.37 1.72 15.62
C THR A 34 18.42 2.74 14.49
N LEU A 35 18.32 4.01 14.84
CA LEU A 35 18.49 5.10 13.88
C LEU A 35 19.98 5.32 13.63
N GLU A 36 20.41 5.15 12.40
CA GLU A 36 21.79 5.32 11.98
C GLU A 36 22.15 6.80 11.69
N LYS A 37 23.44 7.09 11.55
CA LYS A 37 23.94 8.45 11.33
C LYS A 37 23.49 9.08 10.01
N ASP A 38 23.14 8.27 9.03
CA ASP A 38 22.60 8.69 7.72
C ASP A 38 21.10 8.94 7.72
N GLY A 39 20.44 8.81 8.89
CA GLY A 39 19.00 9.01 9.06
C GLY A 39 18.16 7.79 8.69
N LYS A 40 18.77 6.64 8.41
CA LYS A 40 18.08 5.39 8.12
C LYS A 40 17.97 4.49 9.34
N TRP A 41 16.97 3.61 9.34
CA TRP A 41 16.78 2.62 10.39
C TRP A 41 17.45 1.30 10.01
N SER A 42 18.23 0.71 10.94
CA SER A 42 19.10 -0.43 10.69
C SER A 42 18.37 -1.71 10.27
N ASN A 43 17.11 -1.89 10.64
CA ASN A 43 16.29 -3.06 10.26
C ASN A 43 15.30 -2.75 9.12
N VAL A 44 15.55 -1.66 8.38
CA VAL A 44 14.73 -1.24 7.23
C VAL A 44 15.57 -1.28 5.96
N VAL A 45 15.10 -2.04 4.98
CA VAL A 45 15.65 -2.13 3.64
C VAL A 45 14.99 -1.07 2.77
N TYR A 46 15.75 -0.06 2.39
CA TYR A 46 15.28 1.01 1.50
C TYR A 46 15.52 0.60 0.05
N MET A 47 14.48 0.51 -0.73
CA MET A 47 14.51 0.14 -2.15
C MET A 47 14.42 1.40 -3.00
N PRO A 48 15.51 1.85 -3.64
CA PRO A 48 15.52 3.13 -4.35
C PRO A 48 14.53 3.15 -5.52
N CYS A 49 13.70 4.20 -5.55
CA CYS A 49 12.78 4.53 -6.64
C CYS A 49 13.16 5.89 -7.19
N ARG A 50 13.85 5.93 -8.32
CA ARG A 50 14.45 7.11 -8.93
C ARG A 50 14.05 7.21 -10.39
N ILE A 51 14.33 8.33 -11.01
CA ILE A 51 14.02 8.54 -12.43
C ILE A 51 14.75 7.50 -13.33
N GLU A 52 15.95 7.10 -12.96
CA GLU A 52 16.79 6.16 -13.72
C GLU A 52 16.20 4.75 -13.77
N ASN A 53 15.35 4.38 -12.77
CA ASN A 53 14.67 3.09 -12.76
C ASN A 53 13.14 3.26 -12.93
N ASN A 54 12.70 4.40 -13.49
CA ASN A 54 11.28 4.74 -13.67
C ASN A 54 10.46 4.62 -12.37
N PHE A 55 11.07 4.88 -11.23
CA PHE A 55 10.49 4.73 -9.88
C PHE A 55 9.97 3.32 -9.59
N ILE A 56 10.50 2.30 -10.25
CA ILE A 56 10.17 0.89 -10.05
C ILE A 56 11.24 0.26 -9.15
N PRO A 57 10.89 -0.23 -7.95
CA PRO A 57 11.87 -0.83 -7.05
C PRO A 57 12.34 -2.19 -7.54
N GLU A 58 13.63 -2.42 -7.44
CA GLU A 58 14.23 -3.74 -7.71
C GLU A 58 14.03 -4.68 -6.51
N ILE A 59 13.91 -5.97 -6.79
CA ILE A 59 13.91 -7.01 -5.76
C ILE A 59 15.28 -7.02 -5.08
N PRO A 60 15.37 -6.78 -3.76
CA PRO A 60 16.64 -6.76 -3.05
C PRO A 60 17.23 -8.16 -2.92
N LYS A 61 18.57 -8.23 -2.87
CA LYS A 61 19.29 -9.51 -2.67
C LYS A 61 19.10 -10.07 -1.25
N GLN A 62 18.94 -9.17 -0.27
CA GLN A 62 18.72 -9.57 1.11
C GLN A 62 17.26 -9.97 1.33
N ARG A 63 17.04 -10.89 2.27
CA ARG A 63 15.70 -11.30 2.64
C ARG A 63 14.97 -10.17 3.35
N ILE A 64 13.70 -9.99 3.00
CA ILE A 64 12.76 -9.08 3.66
C ILE A 64 11.56 -9.90 4.12
N ASP A 65 11.13 -9.71 5.37
CA ASP A 65 9.97 -10.41 5.92
C ASP A 65 8.65 -9.65 5.69
N ILE A 66 8.69 -8.31 5.72
CA ILE A 66 7.51 -7.45 5.54
C ILE A 66 7.81 -6.41 4.46
N ILE A 67 7.06 -6.42 3.38
CA ILE A 67 7.27 -5.56 2.21
C ILE A 67 6.11 -4.59 2.11
N TYR A 68 6.39 -3.29 2.14
CA TYR A 68 5.40 -2.24 1.88
C TYR A 68 5.45 -1.81 0.42
N LEU A 69 4.34 -1.95 -0.27
CA LEU A 69 4.15 -1.50 -1.65
C LEU A 69 2.91 -0.60 -1.69
N CYS A 70 3.09 0.66 -2.06
CA CYS A 70 2.01 1.63 -2.25
C CYS A 70 1.91 1.96 -3.74
N TYR A 71 0.80 1.57 -4.38
CA TYR A 71 0.62 1.85 -5.82
C TYR A 71 -0.85 2.15 -6.15
N PRO A 72 -1.10 3.28 -6.83
CA PRO A 72 -0.13 4.34 -7.17
C PRO A 72 0.65 4.85 -5.98
N ASN A 73 1.96 5.11 -6.18
CA ASN A 73 2.86 5.42 -5.07
C ASN A 73 2.67 6.85 -4.55
N ASN A 74 2.71 7.00 -3.24
CA ASN A 74 2.92 8.27 -2.57
C ASN A 74 4.39 8.33 -2.10
N PRO A 75 5.26 9.26 -2.65
CA PRO A 75 4.87 10.51 -3.32
C PRO A 75 5.00 10.53 -4.86
N THR A 76 5.51 9.49 -5.51
CA THR A 76 5.99 9.57 -6.90
C THR A 76 4.89 9.50 -7.95
N GLY A 77 3.69 8.98 -7.59
CA GLY A 77 2.61 8.69 -8.54
C GLY A 77 2.87 7.48 -9.44
N ALA A 78 4.01 6.81 -9.30
CA ALA A 78 4.34 5.62 -10.09
C ALA A 78 3.34 4.47 -9.86
N VAL A 79 3.16 3.64 -10.86
CA VAL A 79 2.35 2.42 -10.84
C VAL A 79 3.20 1.20 -11.18
N LEU A 80 2.75 0.01 -10.83
CA LEU A 80 3.39 -1.24 -11.24
C LEU A 80 2.48 -2.01 -12.19
N SER A 81 3.08 -2.55 -13.24
CA SER A 81 2.42 -3.48 -14.14
C SER A 81 2.11 -4.82 -13.46
N LYS A 82 1.23 -5.63 -14.08
CA LYS A 82 0.96 -7.00 -13.63
C LYS A 82 2.23 -7.86 -13.54
N SER A 83 3.17 -7.68 -14.48
CA SER A 83 4.43 -8.42 -14.52
C SER A 83 5.37 -8.03 -13.35
N GLU A 84 5.41 -6.76 -12.99
CA GLU A 84 6.20 -6.26 -11.87
C GLU A 84 5.62 -6.71 -10.53
N LEU A 85 4.31 -6.55 -10.31
CA LEU A 85 3.65 -7.06 -9.11
C LEU A 85 3.81 -8.58 -8.97
N LYS A 86 3.82 -9.31 -10.10
CA LYS A 86 4.05 -10.76 -10.10
C LYS A 86 5.42 -11.13 -9.56
N LYS A 87 6.48 -10.34 -9.85
CA LYS A 87 7.82 -10.56 -9.28
C LYS A 87 7.78 -10.46 -7.75
N TRP A 88 7.10 -9.45 -7.20
CA TRP A 88 6.94 -9.26 -5.76
C TRP A 88 6.15 -10.37 -5.09
N VAL A 89 5.06 -10.82 -5.72
CA VAL A 89 4.26 -11.95 -5.21
C VAL A 89 5.08 -13.24 -5.21
N ASN A 90 5.86 -13.50 -6.26
CA ASN A 90 6.75 -14.67 -6.32
C ASN A 90 7.83 -14.58 -5.24
N TYR A 91 8.51 -13.44 -5.11
CA TYR A 91 9.49 -13.21 -4.05
C TYR A 91 8.90 -13.49 -2.66
N ALA A 92 7.69 -12.98 -2.39
CA ALA A 92 7.06 -13.17 -1.09
C ALA A 92 6.70 -14.65 -0.83
N ILE A 93 6.29 -15.40 -1.85
CA ILE A 93 6.04 -16.85 -1.74
C ILE A 93 7.34 -17.61 -1.45
N GLU A 94 8.41 -17.30 -2.18
CA GLU A 94 9.71 -17.99 -2.08
C GLU A 94 10.41 -17.71 -0.74
N ASN A 95 10.22 -16.52 -0.18
CA ASN A 95 10.88 -16.08 1.05
C ASN A 95 10.00 -16.13 2.31
N ASP A 96 8.77 -16.65 2.20
CA ASP A 96 7.78 -16.62 3.29
C ASP A 96 7.57 -15.19 3.84
N ALA A 97 7.53 -14.20 2.96
CA ALA A 97 7.38 -12.78 3.28
C ALA A 97 5.92 -12.35 3.17
N LEU A 98 5.58 -11.25 3.84
CA LEU A 98 4.26 -10.64 3.81
C LEU A 98 4.31 -9.33 3.02
N ILE A 99 3.48 -9.20 1.99
CA ILE A 99 3.26 -7.93 1.31
C ILE A 99 2.14 -7.17 2.00
N ILE A 100 2.40 -5.91 2.36
CA ILE A 100 1.39 -4.93 2.75
C ILE A 100 1.21 -4.00 1.55
N PHE A 101 0.13 -4.21 0.81
CA PHE A 101 -0.18 -3.48 -0.40
C PHE A 101 -1.17 -2.36 -0.09
N ASP A 102 -0.72 -1.11 -0.27
CA ASP A 102 -1.58 0.07 -0.08
C ASP A 102 -2.11 0.56 -1.43
N ALA A 103 -3.40 0.37 -1.64
CA ALA A 103 -4.13 0.77 -2.84
C ALA A 103 -5.00 2.02 -2.60
N ALA A 104 -4.58 2.93 -1.71
CA ALA A 104 -5.35 4.12 -1.37
C ALA A 104 -5.65 5.03 -2.57
N TYR A 105 -4.81 4.98 -3.60
CA TYR A 105 -4.92 5.81 -4.80
C TYR A 105 -5.41 5.05 -6.04
N GLU A 106 -5.90 3.82 -5.92
CA GLU A 106 -6.27 2.95 -7.04
C GLU A 106 -7.29 3.57 -8.01
N ARG A 107 -8.15 4.46 -7.54
CA ARG A 107 -9.16 5.14 -8.36
C ARG A 107 -8.57 6.14 -9.35
N TYR A 108 -7.32 6.54 -9.17
CA TYR A 108 -6.61 7.44 -10.09
C TYR A 108 -5.91 6.71 -11.24
N ILE A 109 -5.87 5.37 -11.23
CA ILE A 109 -5.36 4.57 -12.33
C ILE A 109 -6.30 4.74 -13.54
N GLN A 110 -5.74 5.21 -14.65
CA GLN A 110 -6.49 5.42 -15.91
C GLN A 110 -6.19 4.35 -16.96
N ASP A 111 -5.03 3.71 -16.88
CA ASP A 111 -4.62 2.62 -17.77
C ASP A 111 -5.30 1.31 -17.35
N PRO A 112 -6.12 0.68 -18.22
CA PRO A 112 -6.82 -0.56 -17.90
C PRO A 112 -5.89 -1.78 -17.70
N ASP A 113 -4.64 -1.70 -18.16
CA ASP A 113 -3.66 -2.77 -18.01
C ASP A 113 -2.95 -2.75 -16.66
N ILE A 114 -3.05 -1.63 -15.93
CA ILE A 114 -2.50 -1.50 -14.58
C ILE A 114 -3.48 -2.07 -13.55
N PRO A 115 -3.04 -3.00 -12.66
CA PRO A 115 -3.94 -3.61 -11.69
C PRO A 115 -4.37 -2.62 -10.60
N HIS A 116 -5.67 -2.65 -10.29
CA HIS A 116 -6.27 -1.90 -9.19
C HIS A 116 -6.17 -2.62 -7.85
N SER A 117 -5.79 -3.89 -7.87
CA SER A 117 -5.65 -4.74 -6.68
C SER A 117 -4.50 -5.70 -6.85
N ILE A 118 -3.76 -5.94 -5.77
CA ILE A 118 -2.73 -7.00 -5.78
C ILE A 118 -3.36 -8.38 -6.00
N TYR A 119 -4.64 -8.56 -5.68
CA TYR A 119 -5.34 -9.84 -5.86
C TYR A 119 -5.67 -10.19 -7.32
N GLU A 120 -5.43 -9.28 -8.26
CA GLU A 120 -5.39 -9.60 -9.68
C GLU A 120 -4.18 -10.49 -10.05
N ILE A 121 -3.18 -10.54 -9.16
CA ILE A 121 -1.99 -11.37 -9.34
C ILE A 121 -2.19 -12.74 -8.71
N LYS A 122 -2.05 -13.78 -9.53
CA LYS A 122 -2.15 -15.18 -9.06
C LYS A 122 -1.14 -15.46 -7.95
N GLY A 123 -1.62 -15.95 -6.82
CA GLY A 123 -0.81 -16.27 -5.63
C GLY A 123 -0.83 -15.18 -4.55
N ALA A 124 -1.21 -13.95 -4.86
CA ALA A 124 -1.21 -12.84 -3.90
C ALA A 124 -2.05 -13.10 -2.64
N LYS A 125 -3.16 -13.82 -2.75
CA LYS A 125 -4.01 -14.18 -1.60
C LYS A 125 -3.29 -15.00 -0.51
N LYS A 126 -2.15 -15.60 -0.83
CA LYS A 126 -1.35 -16.36 0.14
C LYS A 126 -0.36 -15.49 0.92
N VAL A 127 0.03 -14.33 0.37
CA VAL A 127 1.17 -13.55 0.86
C VAL A 127 0.88 -12.06 1.00
N ALA A 128 -0.31 -11.57 0.68
CA ALA A 128 -0.59 -10.14 0.69
C ALA A 128 -1.82 -9.76 1.52
N ILE A 129 -1.68 -8.61 2.21
CA ILE A 129 -2.77 -7.87 2.83
C ILE A 129 -2.94 -6.58 2.04
N GLU A 130 -4.17 -6.20 1.68
CA GLU A 130 -4.45 -5.00 0.91
C GLU A 130 -5.18 -3.95 1.74
N PHE A 131 -4.73 -2.70 1.65
CA PHE A 131 -5.38 -1.53 2.25
C PHE A 131 -6.16 -0.74 1.21
N ARG A 132 -7.33 -0.28 1.61
CA ARG A 132 -8.21 0.61 0.85
C ARG A 132 -8.59 1.82 1.69
N SER A 133 -8.67 2.98 1.05
CA SER A 133 -8.99 4.22 1.73
C SER A 133 -10.09 5.00 0.99
N PHE A 134 -11.11 5.41 1.71
CA PHE A 134 -12.12 6.34 1.18
C PHE A 134 -11.63 7.79 1.19
N SER A 135 -10.52 8.07 1.87
CA SER A 135 -9.94 9.42 1.94
C SER A 135 -9.66 10.02 0.56
N LYS A 136 -9.16 9.18 -0.39
CA LYS A 136 -8.82 9.60 -1.75
C LYS A 136 -9.93 9.28 -2.73
N THR A 137 -10.57 8.14 -2.57
CA THR A 137 -11.65 7.68 -3.45
C THR A 137 -12.90 8.56 -3.37
N ALA A 138 -13.25 9.06 -2.17
CA ALA A 138 -14.52 9.77 -1.94
C ALA A 138 -14.35 11.10 -1.18
N GLY A 139 -13.13 11.63 -1.07
CA GLY A 139 -12.89 12.85 -0.31
C GLY A 139 -13.07 12.72 1.21
N PHE A 140 -13.06 11.50 1.75
CA PHE A 140 -13.34 11.19 3.17
C PHE A 140 -12.15 11.42 4.11
N THR A 141 -11.21 12.28 3.74
CA THR A 141 -10.00 12.51 4.56
C THR A 141 -10.34 12.90 6.00
N GLY A 142 -11.32 13.80 6.20
CA GLY A 142 -11.78 14.22 7.52
C GLY A 142 -12.75 13.24 8.20
N VAL A 143 -13.40 12.36 7.43
CA VAL A 143 -14.39 11.39 7.94
C VAL A 143 -13.73 10.12 8.50
N ARG A 144 -12.48 9.82 8.12
CA ARG A 144 -11.66 8.73 8.65
C ARG A 144 -12.23 7.34 8.36
N CYS A 145 -12.39 6.98 7.08
CA CYS A 145 -12.88 5.67 6.67
C CYS A 145 -11.90 4.96 5.73
N GLY A 146 -11.68 3.69 5.99
CA GLY A 146 -10.89 2.79 5.16
C GLY A 146 -11.13 1.35 5.60
N TYR A 147 -10.65 0.41 4.82
CA TYR A 147 -10.72 -1.01 5.16
C TYR A 147 -9.46 -1.75 4.70
N MET A 148 -9.27 -2.94 5.23
CA MET A 148 -8.24 -3.84 4.76
C MET A 148 -8.83 -5.21 4.44
N VAL A 149 -8.22 -5.89 3.49
CA VAL A 149 -8.53 -7.25 3.12
C VAL A 149 -7.39 -8.15 3.60
N ILE A 150 -7.71 -9.09 4.48
CA ILE A 150 -6.78 -10.12 4.95
C ILE A 150 -7.34 -11.47 4.54
N PRO A 151 -6.87 -12.09 3.46
CA PRO A 151 -7.31 -13.40 3.01
C PRO A 151 -7.09 -14.45 4.09
N LYS A 152 -7.96 -15.47 4.12
CA LYS A 152 -7.83 -16.59 5.08
C LYS A 152 -6.59 -17.44 4.81
N GLU A 153 -6.09 -17.38 3.58
CA GLU A 153 -4.90 -18.07 3.10
C GLU A 153 -3.59 -17.47 3.61
N VAL A 154 -3.59 -16.18 4.02
CA VAL A 154 -2.40 -15.55 4.58
C VAL A 154 -2.14 -16.10 5.98
N THR A 155 -1.01 -16.76 6.13
CA THR A 155 -0.58 -17.36 7.40
C THR A 155 0.78 -16.84 7.82
N ALA A 156 1.08 -16.90 9.12
CA ALA A 156 2.42 -16.65 9.66
C ALA A 156 2.80 -17.77 10.62
N ALA A 157 4.11 -18.01 10.76
CA ALA A 157 4.63 -18.98 11.71
C ALA A 157 4.69 -18.41 13.13
N THR A 158 4.26 -19.19 14.13
CA THR A 158 4.54 -18.90 15.55
C THR A 158 6.01 -19.19 15.87
N LEU A 159 6.42 -18.87 17.10
CA LEU A 159 7.78 -19.22 17.57
C LEU A 159 8.06 -20.71 17.55
N GLU A 160 7.02 -21.55 17.76
CA GLU A 160 7.10 -23.01 17.69
C GLU A 160 6.97 -23.54 16.26
N GLY A 161 6.95 -22.68 15.26
CA GLY A 161 6.86 -23.06 13.84
C GLY A 161 5.44 -23.43 13.35
N LYS A 162 4.41 -23.34 14.20
CA LYS A 162 3.03 -23.60 13.80
C LYS A 162 2.50 -22.46 12.94
N ARG A 163 1.91 -22.75 11.78
CA ARG A 163 1.28 -21.74 10.93
C ARG A 163 -0.14 -21.42 11.41
N ILE A 164 -0.42 -20.13 11.53
CA ILE A 164 -1.73 -19.63 11.94
C ILE A 164 -2.23 -18.58 10.93
N PRO A 165 -3.55 -18.54 10.61
CA PRO A 165 -4.12 -17.54 9.72
C PRO A 165 -4.08 -16.14 10.36
N LEU A 166 -3.47 -15.18 9.69
CA LEU A 166 -3.41 -13.78 10.15
C LEU A 166 -4.81 -13.16 10.24
N ASN A 167 -5.73 -13.58 9.40
CA ASN A 167 -7.13 -13.14 9.44
C ASN A 167 -7.77 -13.38 10.82
N LYS A 168 -7.55 -14.54 11.45
CA LYS A 168 -8.09 -14.86 12.78
C LYS A 168 -7.50 -13.95 13.87
N LEU A 169 -6.18 -13.73 13.83
CA LEU A 169 -5.50 -12.84 14.78
C LEU A 169 -5.98 -11.40 14.64
N TRP A 170 -6.09 -10.93 13.39
CA TRP A 170 -6.56 -9.59 13.13
C TRP A 170 -8.01 -9.40 13.55
N LEU A 171 -8.90 -10.34 13.26
CA LEU A 171 -10.29 -10.29 13.69
C LEU A 171 -10.40 -10.11 15.21
N ARG A 172 -9.63 -10.91 15.97
CA ARG A 172 -9.59 -10.80 17.44
C ARG A 172 -9.11 -9.42 17.88
N ARG A 173 -8.02 -8.93 17.27
CA ARG A 173 -7.46 -7.61 17.61
C ARG A 173 -8.43 -6.48 17.25
N GLN A 174 -9.01 -6.51 16.04
CA GLN A 174 -9.95 -5.50 15.57
C GLN A 174 -11.17 -5.39 16.49
N SER A 175 -11.77 -6.52 16.83
CA SER A 175 -12.97 -6.57 17.67
C SER A 175 -12.73 -6.18 19.13
N THR A 176 -11.47 -6.22 19.61
CA THR A 176 -11.14 -5.83 21.00
C THR A 176 -10.59 -4.41 21.12
N LYS A 177 -10.02 -3.85 20.05
CA LYS A 177 -9.31 -2.55 20.11
C LYS A 177 -10.05 -1.40 19.46
N PHE A 178 -10.90 -1.67 18.48
CA PHE A 178 -11.50 -0.61 17.68
C PHE A 178 -12.97 -0.86 17.28
N ASN A 179 -13.36 -2.07 16.89
CA ASN A 179 -14.66 -2.49 16.35
C ASN A 179 -15.02 -1.91 14.97
N GLY A 180 -14.47 -0.81 14.56
CA GLY A 180 -14.74 -0.18 13.27
C GLY A 180 -15.13 1.29 13.39
N VAL A 181 -15.28 1.96 12.25
CA VAL A 181 -15.74 3.35 12.19
C VAL A 181 -17.23 3.45 12.50
N SER A 182 -17.72 4.66 12.79
CA SER A 182 -19.13 4.88 13.12
C SER A 182 -20.07 4.36 12.02
N TYR A 183 -21.27 3.92 12.41
CA TYR A 183 -22.28 3.42 11.46
C TYR A 183 -22.64 4.45 10.39
N ILE A 184 -22.78 5.72 10.78
CA ILE A 184 -23.08 6.84 9.86
C ILE A 184 -21.99 6.94 8.79
N THR A 185 -20.72 6.87 9.19
CA THR A 185 -19.59 6.89 8.27
C THR A 185 -19.59 5.68 7.32
N GLN A 186 -19.94 4.49 7.82
CA GLN A 186 -20.05 3.28 7.00
C GLN A 186 -21.17 3.43 5.96
N ARG A 187 -22.34 3.98 6.33
CA ARG A 187 -23.43 4.24 5.39
C ARG A 187 -23.05 5.27 4.32
N GLY A 188 -22.32 6.31 4.72
CA GLY A 188 -21.75 7.26 3.74
C GLY A 188 -20.76 6.61 2.77
N ALA A 189 -19.90 5.72 3.28
CA ALA A 189 -18.98 4.96 2.44
C ALA A 189 -19.70 3.98 1.50
N GLU A 190 -20.80 3.37 1.95
CA GLU A 190 -21.62 2.49 1.11
C GLU A 190 -22.28 3.26 -0.06
N ALA A 191 -22.70 4.50 0.19
CA ALA A 191 -23.36 5.32 -0.82
C ALA A 191 -22.53 5.56 -2.08
N ILE A 192 -21.19 5.55 -1.98
CA ILE A 192 -20.32 5.71 -3.15
C ILE A 192 -20.41 4.56 -4.16
N TYR A 193 -20.96 3.41 -3.77
CA TYR A 193 -21.13 2.24 -4.63
C TYR A 193 -22.49 2.22 -5.34
N THR A 194 -23.41 3.14 -5.01
CA THR A 194 -24.63 3.35 -5.78
C THR A 194 -24.30 3.88 -7.18
N PRO A 195 -25.20 3.77 -8.16
CA PRO A 195 -25.00 4.36 -9.48
C PRO A 195 -24.64 5.85 -9.41
N GLU A 196 -25.36 6.63 -8.63
CA GLU A 196 -25.12 8.06 -8.43
C GLU A 196 -23.77 8.32 -7.76
N GLY A 197 -23.44 7.58 -6.68
CA GLY A 197 -22.16 7.72 -5.98
C GLY A 197 -20.97 7.39 -6.88
N LYS A 198 -21.08 6.40 -7.74
CA LYS A 198 -20.03 6.07 -8.73
C LYS A 198 -19.80 7.21 -9.72
N GLU A 199 -20.85 7.85 -10.22
CA GLU A 199 -20.70 9.00 -11.11
C GLU A 199 -20.09 10.21 -10.39
N GLN A 200 -20.45 10.48 -9.17
CA GLN A 200 -19.84 11.54 -8.34
C GLN A 200 -18.34 11.27 -8.09
N VAL A 201 -17.97 10.03 -7.74
CA VAL A 201 -16.56 9.63 -7.58
C VAL A 201 -15.80 9.80 -8.89
N LYS A 202 -16.38 9.37 -10.01
CA LYS A 202 -15.78 9.52 -11.34
C LYS A 202 -15.55 10.99 -11.69
N ALA A 203 -16.53 11.85 -11.47
CA ALA A 203 -16.40 13.29 -11.71
C ALA A 203 -15.30 13.92 -10.85
N MET A 204 -15.20 13.53 -9.57
CA MET A 204 -14.16 14.01 -8.67
C MET A 204 -12.76 13.56 -9.13
N VAL A 205 -12.59 12.29 -9.48
CA VAL A 205 -11.32 11.76 -10.00
C VAL A 205 -10.95 12.48 -11.29
N GLN A 206 -11.92 12.67 -12.20
CA GLN A 206 -11.71 13.39 -13.46
C GLN A 206 -11.21 14.82 -13.23
N TYR A 207 -11.77 15.54 -12.25
CA TYR A 207 -11.31 16.88 -11.89
C TYR A 207 -9.82 16.89 -11.48
N TYR A 208 -9.36 15.92 -10.66
CA TYR A 208 -7.95 15.82 -10.30
C TYR A 208 -7.06 15.45 -11.49
N MET A 209 -7.52 14.54 -12.36
CA MET A 209 -6.76 14.17 -13.56
C MET A 209 -6.68 15.29 -14.56
N ASP A 210 -7.71 16.14 -14.67
CA ASP A 210 -7.66 17.35 -15.48
C ASP A 210 -6.64 18.35 -14.97
N ASN A 211 -6.57 18.56 -13.64
CA ASN A 211 -5.56 19.39 -13.03
C ASN A 211 -4.14 18.84 -13.28
N ALA A 212 -3.95 17.52 -13.16
CA ALA A 212 -2.66 16.88 -13.47
C ALA A 212 -2.25 17.14 -14.93
N ARG A 213 -3.19 16.99 -15.88
CA ARG A 213 -2.92 17.29 -17.30
C ARG A 213 -2.54 18.75 -17.55
N ILE A 214 -3.22 19.70 -16.88
CA ILE A 214 -2.89 21.12 -16.98
C ILE A 214 -1.48 21.36 -16.46
N MET A 215 -1.13 20.80 -15.28
CA MET A 215 0.20 20.94 -14.69
C MET A 215 1.28 20.35 -15.61
N LYS A 216 1.08 19.13 -16.14
CA LYS A 216 2.01 18.52 -17.12
C LYS A 216 2.23 19.43 -18.33
N LYS A 217 1.14 19.95 -18.92
CA LYS A 217 1.20 20.86 -20.07
C LYS A 217 1.97 22.16 -19.76
N MET A 218 1.84 22.68 -18.54
CA MET A 218 2.57 23.89 -18.14
C MET A 218 4.03 23.61 -17.85
N LEU A 219 4.34 22.55 -17.11
CA LEU A 219 5.71 22.14 -16.79
C LEU A 219 6.51 21.76 -18.03
N SER A 220 5.91 21.11 -19.03
CA SER A 220 6.59 20.77 -20.28
C SER A 220 7.08 22.00 -21.10
N LYS A 221 6.58 23.20 -20.80
CA LYS A 221 7.06 24.46 -21.38
C LYS A 221 8.24 25.08 -20.63
N THR A 222 8.64 24.47 -19.53
CA THR A 222 9.78 24.89 -18.71
C THR A 222 10.95 23.94 -18.89
N GLY A 223 12.12 24.26 -18.38
CA GLY A 223 13.25 23.33 -18.32
C GLY A 223 13.21 22.38 -17.13
N ILE A 224 12.11 22.34 -16.37
CA ILE A 224 11.98 21.51 -15.17
C ILE A 224 11.67 20.05 -15.59
N GLN A 225 12.48 19.12 -15.08
CA GLN A 225 12.17 17.72 -15.19
C GLN A 225 11.08 17.34 -14.17
N PHE A 226 10.08 16.62 -14.60
CA PHE A 226 8.98 16.15 -13.76
C PHE A 226 8.56 14.72 -14.14
N PHE A 227 7.90 14.06 -13.21
CA PHE A 227 7.41 12.68 -13.39
C PHE A 227 6.01 12.55 -12.77
N GLY A 228 5.20 11.57 -13.27
CA GLY A 228 3.86 11.29 -12.76
C GLY A 228 2.75 12.10 -13.43
N GLY A 229 1.53 11.96 -12.88
CA GLY A 229 0.34 12.61 -13.44
C GLY A 229 -0.28 11.87 -14.63
N GLU A 230 -0.11 10.55 -14.70
CA GLU A 230 -0.66 9.67 -15.74
C GLU A 230 -1.80 8.80 -15.23
#